data_49ae3f9390a445ef82eb725ac3f201a7
#
_entry.id   49ae3f9390a445ef82eb725ac3f201a7
#
_cell.length_a   1.000
_cell.length_b   1.000
_cell.length_c   1.000
_cell.angle_alpha   90.00
_cell.angle_beta   90.00
_cell.angle_gamma   90.00
#
_symmetry.space_group_name_H-M   'P 1'
#
loop_
_entity.id
_entity.type
_entity.pdbx_description
1 polymer ?
#
loop_
_entity_poly.entity_id
_entity_poly.type
_entity_poly.pdbx_seq_one_letter_code
_entity_poly.pdbx_strand_id
1 'polypeptide(L)'
;MKKTIVKGGQLLASTLLVTAALPCFGIELSGSASLEHRQFFSSGLQGQDRGQSSLVFEPEFYWQQSEGNGRFTFIPFYRWDAVDEERSHGDIREALYLNYWGDYELRAGVGKVFWGVTESAHLVDVINQTDAVESVDGEAKLGQPMVHVTVVKEWGTTDWFVLPYFRERTFSGEEGRLRPNPPISQDALYQSSQAEKHIDFAFRYSKMFGDWDIGVSYFKGTNRDPYYRLSGGEIKPYYAQMSQVGIDIQGIVGDWLWKLENIYRDSDDHHTGVVTGFEYTWVGVLDSVVDIGFIAEYLYDSRGNNAQTIGQNDVFAGLRFAFNDEDGTEVLMGMTQDLDNIDVYNAKLEASSRINNQLKWRIDAWLFENETANDLLY
;
A
#
# COMPACT_ATOMS: atom_id res chain seq x y z
N MET A 1 18.42 17.66 25.66
CA MET A 1 18.17 17.33 24.25
C MET A 1 16.78 17.87 23.92
N LYS A 2 16.67 18.70 22.88
CA LYS A 2 15.34 19.18 22.42
C LYS A 2 14.71 18.07 21.61
N LYS A 3 13.59 17.51 22.08
CA LYS A 3 12.78 16.59 21.30
C LYS A 3 12.22 17.37 20.11
N THR A 4 12.58 16.93 18.90
CA THR A 4 12.01 17.49 17.67
C THR A 4 10.86 16.59 17.28
N ILE A 5 9.64 17.06 17.46
CA ILE A 5 8.43 16.35 17.04
C ILE A 5 8.21 16.67 15.58
N VAL A 6 8.35 15.69 14.71
CA VAL A 6 7.93 15.79 13.30
C VAL A 6 6.43 15.53 13.25
N LYS A 7 5.65 16.60 13.17
CA LYS A 7 4.20 16.52 13.00
C LYS A 7 3.88 16.78 11.53
N GLY A 8 3.56 15.74 10.78
CA GLY A 8 3.01 15.83 9.42
C GLY A 8 1.50 15.73 9.47
N GLY A 9 0.80 16.58 8.74
CA GLY A 9 -0.63 16.47 8.52
C GLY A 9 -0.90 16.65 7.03
N GLN A 10 -1.68 15.75 6.46
CA GLN A 10 -2.18 15.85 5.10
C GLN A 10 -3.63 16.28 5.16
N LEU A 11 -3.98 17.42 4.56
CA LEU A 11 -5.37 17.80 4.34
C LEU A 11 -5.67 17.50 2.87
N LEU A 12 -6.43 16.44 2.63
CA LEU A 12 -6.89 16.08 1.29
C LEU A 12 -8.16 16.83 0.96
N ALA A 13 -8.13 17.55 -0.14
CA ALA A 13 -9.31 18.18 -0.70
C ALA A 13 -9.97 17.25 -1.72
N SER A 14 -11.24 17.29 -1.73
CA SER A 14 -12.30 16.81 -2.63
C SER A 14 -11.88 16.12 -3.93
N THR A 15 -12.27 14.85 -4.07
CA THR A 15 -12.30 14.10 -5.34
C THR A 15 -13.56 14.46 -6.12
N LEU A 16 -13.40 14.93 -7.37
CA LEU A 16 -14.51 15.15 -8.29
C LEU A 16 -14.71 13.87 -9.12
N LEU A 17 -15.78 13.13 -8.86
CA LEU A 17 -16.16 11.98 -9.70
C LEU A 17 -16.87 12.53 -10.96
N VAL A 18 -16.25 12.40 -12.12
CA VAL A 18 -16.87 12.74 -13.40
C VAL A 18 -17.34 11.46 -14.07
N THR A 19 -18.63 11.20 -14.06
CA THR A 19 -19.24 10.17 -14.91
C THR A 19 -19.72 10.81 -16.20
N ALA A 20 -19.04 10.54 -17.31
CA ALA A 20 -19.48 10.89 -18.64
C ALA A 20 -19.75 9.62 -19.43
N ALA A 21 -21.01 9.32 -19.71
CA ALA A 21 -21.38 8.27 -20.65
C ALA A 21 -21.19 8.77 -22.09
N LEU A 22 -20.20 8.23 -22.80
CA LEU A 22 -20.03 8.43 -24.24
C LEU A 22 -20.74 7.29 -24.99
N PRO A 23 -21.84 7.55 -25.71
CA PRO A 23 -22.71 6.51 -26.24
C PRO A 23 -22.24 5.87 -27.56
N CYS A 24 -20.95 5.86 -27.90
CA CYS A 24 -20.55 5.50 -29.26
C CYS A 24 -19.71 4.22 -29.44
N PHE A 25 -19.16 3.57 -28.40
CA PHE A 25 -18.32 2.38 -28.58
C PHE A 25 -18.39 1.33 -27.46
N GLY A 26 -19.37 1.37 -26.58
CA GLY A 26 -19.41 0.44 -25.43
C GLY A 26 -18.27 0.68 -24.44
N ILE A 27 -17.67 1.87 -24.41
CA ILE A 27 -16.68 2.31 -23.44
C ILE A 27 -17.40 3.13 -22.38
N GLU A 28 -17.27 2.69 -21.14
CA GLU A 28 -17.70 3.47 -19.98
C GLU A 28 -16.51 4.31 -19.50
N LEU A 29 -16.76 5.59 -19.26
CA LEU A 29 -15.76 6.53 -18.72
C LEU A 29 -16.19 6.96 -17.34
N SER A 30 -15.33 6.73 -16.37
CA SER A 30 -15.43 7.22 -14.99
C SER A 30 -14.07 7.76 -14.52
N GLY A 31 -13.87 7.95 -13.24
CA GLY A 31 -12.59 8.33 -12.67
C GLY A 31 -12.67 9.49 -11.72
N SER A 32 -11.52 10.00 -11.31
CA SER A 32 -11.41 11.05 -10.32
C SER A 32 -10.43 12.15 -10.71
N ALA A 33 -10.68 13.35 -10.18
CA ALA A 33 -9.72 14.44 -10.11
C ALA A 33 -9.66 14.95 -8.68
N SER A 34 -8.46 15.12 -8.12
CA SER A 34 -8.32 15.55 -6.74
C SER A 34 -7.31 16.69 -6.59
N LEU A 35 -7.58 17.56 -5.62
CA LEU A 35 -6.66 18.55 -5.09
C LEU A 35 -6.17 18.05 -3.74
N GLU A 36 -4.87 17.94 -3.58
CA GLU A 36 -4.23 17.54 -2.32
C GLU A 36 -3.36 18.65 -1.78
N HIS A 37 -3.35 18.80 -0.46
CA HIS A 37 -2.43 19.67 0.24
C HIS A 37 -1.81 18.93 1.41
N ARG A 38 -0.49 18.82 1.42
CA ARG A 38 0.32 18.30 2.53
C ARG A 38 0.83 19.46 3.36
N GLN A 39 0.61 19.43 4.66
CA GLN A 39 1.11 20.41 5.60
C GLN A 39 2.01 19.75 6.64
N PHE A 40 3.26 20.17 6.72
CA PHE A 40 4.23 19.70 7.72
C PHE A 40 4.39 20.74 8.82
N PHE A 41 4.54 20.29 10.07
CA PHE A 41 4.68 21.19 11.22
C PHE A 41 6.09 21.78 11.37
N SER A 42 7.10 21.13 10.77
CA SER A 42 8.48 21.61 10.72
C SER A 42 9.00 21.64 9.28
N SER A 43 10.03 22.44 9.03
CA SER A 43 10.75 22.39 7.76
C SER A 43 11.50 21.06 7.61
N GLY A 44 11.80 20.67 6.36
CA GLY A 44 12.61 19.50 6.08
C GLY A 44 14.04 19.63 6.63
N LEU A 45 14.76 18.49 6.72
CA LEU A 45 16.13 18.47 7.24
C LEU A 45 17.10 19.34 6.44
N GLN A 46 16.84 19.54 5.14
CA GLN A 46 17.62 20.38 4.24
C GLN A 46 16.93 21.73 3.93
N GLY A 47 15.89 22.08 4.70
CA GLY A 47 15.17 23.35 4.57
C GLY A 47 13.98 23.32 3.62
N GLN A 48 13.51 22.12 3.22
CA GLN A 48 12.33 21.98 2.35
C GLN A 48 11.09 22.64 2.95
N ASP A 49 10.22 23.09 2.07
CA ASP A 49 8.97 23.77 2.42
C ASP A 49 8.04 22.90 3.28
N ARG A 50 7.24 23.59 4.10
CA ARG A 50 6.24 22.94 4.96
C ARG A 50 4.89 22.69 4.28
N GLY A 51 4.63 23.35 3.17
CA GLY A 51 3.39 23.22 2.42
C GLY A 51 3.67 22.64 1.03
N GLN A 52 2.91 21.63 0.62
CA GLN A 52 3.03 20.98 -0.67
C GLN A 52 1.64 20.74 -1.23
N SER A 53 1.35 21.27 -2.41
CA SER A 53 0.06 21.10 -3.08
C SER A 53 0.21 20.37 -4.40
N SER A 54 -0.75 19.54 -4.73
CA SER A 54 -0.77 18.80 -5.98
C SER A 54 -2.16 18.61 -6.55
N LEU A 55 -2.22 18.39 -7.87
CA LEU A 55 -3.42 18.00 -8.61
C LEU A 55 -3.22 16.59 -9.12
N VAL A 56 -4.24 15.76 -9.00
CA VAL A 56 -4.23 14.39 -9.48
C VAL A 56 -5.38 14.16 -10.44
N PHE A 57 -5.11 13.40 -11.51
CA PHE A 57 -6.11 12.94 -12.48
C PHE A 57 -5.95 11.43 -12.65
N GLU A 58 -7.05 10.72 -12.44
CA GLU A 58 -7.12 9.27 -12.57
C GLU A 58 -8.43 8.89 -13.28
N PRO A 59 -8.51 9.07 -14.61
CA PRO A 59 -9.65 8.63 -15.39
C PRO A 59 -9.63 7.11 -15.54
N GLU A 60 -10.80 6.50 -15.58
CA GLU A 60 -10.99 5.08 -15.81
C GLU A 60 -11.78 4.85 -17.08
N PHE A 61 -11.22 4.06 -17.98
CA PHE A 61 -11.86 3.61 -19.23
C PHE A 61 -12.14 2.12 -19.06
N TYR A 62 -13.41 1.77 -19.09
CA TYR A 62 -13.86 0.39 -19.00
C TYR A 62 -14.52 -0.02 -20.30
N TRP A 63 -14.13 -1.17 -20.83
CA TRP A 63 -14.71 -1.76 -22.00
C TRP A 63 -15.06 -3.21 -21.75
N GLN A 64 -16.28 -3.61 -22.10
CA GLN A 64 -16.74 -4.99 -22.06
C GLN A 64 -17.06 -5.50 -23.44
N GLN A 65 -16.61 -6.71 -23.75
CA GLN A 65 -16.89 -7.35 -25.03
C GLN A 65 -18.40 -7.66 -25.12
N SER A 66 -19.03 -7.30 -26.24
CA SER A 66 -20.47 -7.49 -26.44
C SER A 66 -20.90 -8.96 -26.50
N GLU A 67 -20.02 -9.83 -26.96
CA GLU A 67 -20.20 -11.28 -26.96
C GLU A 67 -18.99 -11.91 -26.28
N GLY A 68 -19.21 -12.62 -25.15
CA GLY A 68 -18.15 -13.26 -24.36
C GLY A 68 -17.95 -12.62 -23.00
N ASN A 69 -16.90 -13.05 -22.31
CA ASN A 69 -16.59 -12.67 -20.92
C ASN A 69 -15.37 -11.74 -20.82
N GLY A 70 -14.88 -11.25 -21.96
CA GLY A 70 -13.71 -10.39 -22.02
C GLY A 70 -14.02 -8.95 -21.64
N ARG A 71 -13.17 -8.36 -20.79
CA ARG A 71 -13.22 -6.95 -20.42
C ARG A 71 -11.82 -6.37 -20.34
N PHE A 72 -11.73 -5.07 -20.61
CA PHE A 72 -10.48 -4.32 -20.51
C PHE A 72 -10.70 -3.06 -19.71
N THR A 73 -9.80 -2.83 -18.74
CA THR A 73 -9.77 -1.64 -17.92
C THR A 73 -8.48 -0.89 -18.19
N PHE A 74 -8.58 0.43 -18.34
CA PHE A 74 -7.41 1.29 -18.49
C PHE A 74 -7.53 2.48 -17.55
N ILE A 75 -6.59 2.59 -16.60
CA ILE A 75 -6.53 3.63 -15.57
C ILE A 75 -5.16 4.31 -15.68
N PRO A 76 -5.01 5.33 -16.52
CA PRO A 76 -3.85 6.20 -16.48
C PRO A 76 -3.92 7.12 -15.26
N PHE A 77 -2.77 7.40 -14.68
CA PHE A 77 -2.61 8.28 -13.53
C PHE A 77 -1.67 9.42 -13.91
N TYR A 78 -1.99 10.61 -13.47
CA TYR A 78 -1.11 11.76 -13.58
C TYR A 78 -1.22 12.65 -12.34
N ARG A 79 -0.08 12.95 -11.73
CA ARG A 79 0.05 13.95 -10.67
C ARG A 79 0.94 15.08 -11.13
N TRP A 80 0.49 16.30 -10.91
CA TRP A 80 1.30 17.49 -10.89
C TRP A 80 1.47 17.97 -9.45
N ASP A 81 2.69 18.11 -9.01
CA ASP A 81 3.05 18.61 -7.67
C ASP A 81 3.76 19.96 -7.80
N ALA A 82 3.42 20.92 -6.92
CA ALA A 82 3.93 22.27 -7.01
C ALA A 82 5.37 22.42 -6.45
N VAL A 83 5.89 21.41 -5.76
CA VAL A 83 7.15 21.47 -5.01
C VAL A 83 8.12 20.38 -5.45
N ASP A 84 7.70 19.13 -5.47
CA ASP A 84 8.55 17.97 -5.73
C ASP A 84 8.38 17.49 -7.18
N GLU A 85 9.45 17.63 -8.00
CA GLU A 85 9.44 17.20 -9.40
C GLU A 85 9.30 15.69 -9.54
N GLU A 86 9.89 14.88 -8.65
CA GLU A 86 9.79 13.42 -8.68
C GLU A 86 8.37 12.93 -8.27
N ARG A 87 7.64 13.76 -7.53
CA ARG A 87 6.24 13.53 -7.24
C ARG A 87 5.32 13.97 -8.38
N SER A 88 5.82 14.81 -9.32
CA SER A 88 5.13 15.15 -10.56
C SER A 88 5.38 14.07 -11.61
N HIS A 89 4.51 13.04 -11.62
CA HIS A 89 4.73 11.89 -12.47
C HIS A 89 3.43 11.36 -13.12
N GLY A 90 3.61 10.58 -14.16
CA GLY A 90 2.55 9.81 -14.80
C GLY A 90 2.79 8.32 -14.63
N ASP A 91 1.71 7.57 -14.47
CA ASP A 91 1.75 6.12 -14.35
C ASP A 91 0.57 5.47 -15.09
N ILE A 92 0.67 4.17 -15.32
CA ILE A 92 -0.43 3.30 -15.70
C ILE A 92 -0.75 2.45 -14.49
N ARG A 93 -1.80 2.83 -13.75
CA ARG A 93 -2.25 2.09 -12.57
C ARG A 93 -2.85 0.75 -12.96
N GLU A 94 -3.61 0.76 -14.08
CA GLU A 94 -4.16 -0.44 -14.67
C GLU A 94 -4.24 -0.31 -16.20
N ALA A 95 -3.86 -1.36 -16.91
CA ALA A 95 -4.11 -1.59 -18.33
C ALA A 95 -4.28 -3.10 -18.49
N LEU A 96 -5.45 -3.61 -18.08
CA LEU A 96 -5.64 -5.01 -17.78
C LEU A 96 -6.77 -5.60 -18.62
N TYR A 97 -6.45 -6.61 -19.40
CA TYR A 97 -7.43 -7.50 -20.00
C TYR A 97 -7.78 -8.62 -19.04
N LEU A 98 -9.07 -8.83 -18.83
CA LEU A 98 -9.59 -9.93 -18.02
C LEU A 98 -10.55 -10.75 -18.86
N ASN A 99 -10.46 -12.08 -18.76
CA ASN A 99 -11.39 -13.02 -19.33
C ASN A 99 -11.57 -14.23 -18.41
N TYR A 100 -12.77 -14.82 -18.40
CA TYR A 100 -13.04 -16.02 -17.64
C TYR A 100 -13.87 -17.05 -18.44
N TRP A 101 -13.54 -18.32 -18.22
CA TRP A 101 -14.23 -19.45 -18.86
C TRP A 101 -14.29 -20.65 -17.89
N GLY A 102 -15.49 -21.04 -17.53
CA GLY A 102 -15.69 -22.06 -16.51
C GLY A 102 -15.04 -21.67 -15.20
N ASP A 103 -14.11 -22.48 -14.72
CA ASP A 103 -13.42 -22.31 -13.44
C ASP A 103 -12.11 -21.50 -13.55
N TYR A 104 -11.82 -20.96 -14.72
CA TYR A 104 -10.58 -20.26 -15.00
C TYR A 104 -10.82 -18.77 -15.25
N GLU A 105 -9.95 -17.94 -14.68
CA GLU A 105 -9.83 -16.52 -14.98
C GLU A 105 -8.41 -16.20 -15.45
N LEU A 106 -8.29 -15.41 -16.50
CA LEU A 106 -7.04 -14.87 -17.02
C LEU A 106 -7.04 -13.35 -16.90
N ARG A 107 -6.01 -12.81 -16.28
CA ARG A 107 -5.68 -11.39 -16.32
C ARG A 107 -4.33 -11.22 -17.00
N ALA A 108 -4.24 -10.29 -17.95
CA ALA A 108 -3.00 -10.01 -18.67
C ALA A 108 -2.84 -8.52 -18.92
N GLY A 109 -1.70 -7.95 -18.60
CA GLY A 109 -1.42 -6.53 -18.73
C GLY A 109 -0.76 -5.94 -17.50
N VAL A 110 -1.10 -4.68 -17.18
CA VAL A 110 -0.64 -3.98 -15.97
C VAL A 110 -1.80 -3.93 -14.98
N GLY A 111 -1.58 -4.34 -13.73
CA GLY A 111 -2.62 -4.32 -12.71
C GLY A 111 -2.08 -4.30 -11.29
N LYS A 112 -2.99 -4.17 -10.33
CA LYS A 112 -2.70 -4.24 -8.91
C LYS A 112 -3.29 -5.50 -8.31
N VAL A 113 -2.55 -6.11 -7.41
CA VAL A 113 -2.96 -7.27 -6.62
C VAL A 113 -2.68 -6.92 -5.16
N PHE A 114 -3.61 -7.21 -4.31
CA PHE A 114 -3.44 -7.03 -2.88
C PHE A 114 -3.59 -8.38 -2.18
N TRP A 115 -2.61 -8.68 -1.33
CA TRP A 115 -2.64 -9.79 -0.39
C TRP A 115 -2.43 -9.23 1.01
N GLY A 116 -3.24 -9.64 1.95
CA GLY A 116 -3.11 -9.20 3.32
C GLY A 116 -4.44 -9.23 4.07
N VAL A 117 -4.36 -9.33 5.39
CA VAL A 117 -5.51 -9.39 6.29
C VAL A 117 -5.36 -8.49 7.52
N THR A 118 -4.15 -8.08 7.85
CA THR A 118 -3.81 -7.22 8.99
C THR A 118 -3.98 -5.73 8.65
N GLU A 119 -3.97 -4.86 9.66
CA GLU A 119 -4.21 -3.42 9.52
C GLU A 119 -2.90 -2.61 9.53
N SER A 120 -1.94 -3.03 10.35
CA SER A 120 -0.74 -2.24 10.62
C SER A 120 0.36 -2.45 9.57
N ALA A 121 0.44 -3.63 8.94
CA ALA A 121 1.38 -3.94 7.89
C ALA A 121 0.93 -5.18 7.09
N HIS A 122 1.22 -5.21 5.79
CA HIS A 122 0.83 -6.28 4.88
C HIS A 122 2.06 -7.07 4.41
N LEU A 123 2.53 -8.01 5.24
CA LEU A 123 3.79 -8.74 5.00
C LEU A 123 3.73 -9.64 3.77
N VAL A 124 2.55 -10.21 3.48
CA VAL A 124 2.35 -11.12 2.34
C VAL A 124 2.15 -10.38 1.02
N ASP A 125 1.92 -9.05 1.03
CA ASP A 125 1.69 -8.23 -0.16
C ASP A 125 2.99 -7.94 -0.92
N VAL A 126 3.34 -8.83 -1.85
CA VAL A 126 4.66 -8.87 -2.48
C VAL A 126 4.63 -8.70 -4.01
N ILE A 127 3.46 -8.59 -4.63
CA ILE A 127 3.35 -8.54 -6.10
C ILE A 127 3.73 -7.15 -6.63
N ASN A 128 3.09 -6.12 -6.11
CA ASN A 128 3.23 -4.75 -6.59
C ASN A 128 4.34 -4.00 -5.83
N GLN A 129 5.03 -3.13 -6.53
CA GLN A 129 5.99 -2.19 -5.94
C GLN A 129 5.26 -1.02 -5.29
N THR A 130 5.79 -0.52 -4.18
CA THR A 130 5.32 0.68 -3.49
C THR A 130 5.61 1.94 -4.29
N ASP A 131 4.61 2.82 -4.40
CA ASP A 131 4.73 4.18 -4.91
C ASP A 131 4.96 5.14 -3.73
N ALA A 132 6.24 5.23 -3.28
CA ALA A 132 6.57 5.91 -2.03
C ALA A 132 6.44 7.44 -2.09
N VAL A 133 6.34 8.05 -3.28
CA VAL A 133 6.03 9.48 -3.39
C VAL A 133 4.54 9.77 -3.20
N GLU A 134 3.67 8.76 -3.40
CA GLU A 134 2.23 8.89 -3.23
C GLU A 134 1.80 8.79 -1.77
N SER A 135 2.34 7.83 -1.01
CA SER A 135 1.94 7.60 0.36
C SER A 135 3.13 7.22 1.25
N VAL A 136 3.11 7.66 2.50
CA VAL A 136 4.17 7.37 3.48
C VAL A 136 3.98 6.02 4.17
N ASP A 137 2.77 5.47 4.15
CA ASP A 137 2.40 4.20 4.78
C ASP A 137 2.68 2.98 3.89
N GLY A 138 3.09 3.21 2.63
CA GLY A 138 3.38 2.13 1.68
C GLY A 138 2.15 1.49 1.02
N GLU A 139 0.94 2.02 1.28
CA GLU A 139 -0.32 1.52 0.71
C GLU A 139 -0.47 1.85 -0.78
N ALA A 140 0.10 2.97 -1.23
CA ALA A 140 0.09 3.30 -2.65
C ALA A 140 1.01 2.37 -3.44
N LYS A 141 0.45 1.69 -4.44
CA LYS A 141 1.16 0.71 -5.27
C LYS A 141 1.19 1.11 -6.73
N LEU A 142 2.33 0.86 -7.38
CA LEU A 142 2.48 0.94 -8.82
C LEU A 142 1.78 -0.25 -9.51
N GLY A 143 1.23 -0.04 -10.70
CA GLY A 143 0.72 -1.13 -11.52
C GLY A 143 1.84 -2.09 -11.93
N GLN A 144 1.64 -3.40 -11.75
CA GLN A 144 2.62 -4.44 -12.08
C GLN A 144 2.27 -5.10 -13.41
N PRO A 145 3.20 -5.12 -14.41
CA PRO A 145 3.05 -5.96 -15.59
C PRO A 145 2.96 -7.44 -15.21
N MET A 146 1.89 -8.12 -15.64
CA MET A 146 1.65 -9.50 -15.23
C MET A 146 0.84 -10.31 -16.26
N VAL A 147 1.02 -11.62 -16.19
CA VAL A 147 0.05 -12.63 -16.62
C VAL A 147 -0.35 -13.39 -15.36
N HIS A 148 -1.63 -13.36 -15.04
CA HIS A 148 -2.21 -13.95 -13.84
C HIS A 148 -3.33 -14.90 -14.24
N VAL A 149 -3.25 -16.14 -13.79
CA VAL A 149 -4.27 -17.17 -13.99
C VAL A 149 -4.81 -17.60 -12.65
N THR A 150 -6.12 -17.47 -12.47
CA THR A 150 -6.84 -17.98 -11.29
C THR A 150 -7.62 -19.24 -11.67
N VAL A 151 -7.57 -20.25 -10.81
CA VAL A 151 -8.35 -21.48 -10.94
C VAL A 151 -9.18 -21.66 -9.68
N VAL A 152 -10.51 -21.65 -9.82
CA VAL A 152 -11.46 -21.81 -8.72
C VAL A 152 -12.07 -23.21 -8.75
N LYS A 153 -11.88 -23.97 -7.66
CA LYS A 153 -12.38 -25.33 -7.51
C LYS A 153 -12.95 -25.55 -6.09
N GLU A 154 -13.69 -26.63 -5.88
CA GLU A 154 -14.21 -27.00 -4.55
C GLU A 154 -13.12 -27.21 -3.50
N TRP A 155 -11.93 -27.62 -3.93
CA TRP A 155 -10.78 -27.80 -3.03
C TRP A 155 -10.07 -26.50 -2.68
N GLY A 156 -10.40 -25.36 -3.32
CA GLY A 156 -9.82 -24.04 -3.08
C GLY A 156 -9.56 -23.26 -4.36
N THR A 157 -9.01 -22.06 -4.20
CA THR A 157 -8.59 -21.18 -5.30
C THR A 157 -7.05 -21.19 -5.40
N THR A 158 -6.53 -21.23 -6.62
CA THR A 158 -5.11 -21.05 -6.89
C THR A 158 -4.89 -19.92 -7.87
N ASP A 159 -3.88 -19.10 -7.58
CA ASP A 159 -3.45 -17.98 -8.39
C ASP A 159 -2.00 -18.21 -8.82
N TRP A 160 -1.72 -18.03 -10.10
CA TRP A 160 -0.43 -18.24 -10.74
C TRP A 160 -0.02 -16.97 -11.47
N PHE A 161 1.17 -16.44 -11.15
CA PHE A 161 1.65 -15.20 -11.72
C PHE A 161 2.97 -15.39 -12.46
N VAL A 162 3.06 -14.76 -13.61
CA VAL A 162 4.30 -14.47 -14.32
C VAL A 162 4.43 -12.96 -14.43
N LEU A 163 5.51 -12.40 -13.89
CA LEU A 163 5.77 -10.96 -13.81
C LEU A 163 6.99 -10.66 -14.69
N PRO A 164 6.77 -10.25 -15.95
CA PRO A 164 7.86 -10.16 -16.95
C PRO A 164 8.73 -8.92 -16.82
N TYR A 165 8.36 -7.98 -15.94
CA TYR A 165 9.08 -6.74 -15.75
C TYR A 165 8.95 -6.28 -14.30
N PHE A 166 10.07 -5.93 -13.66
CA PHE A 166 10.12 -5.33 -12.33
C PHE A 166 10.00 -3.81 -12.44
N ARG A 167 9.31 -3.20 -11.50
CA ARG A 167 9.21 -1.74 -11.36
C ARG A 167 9.97 -1.28 -10.12
N GLU A 168 10.79 -0.24 -10.28
CA GLU A 168 11.51 0.38 -9.18
C GLU A 168 10.56 1.18 -8.27
N ARG A 169 10.92 1.27 -6.99
CA ARG A 169 10.24 2.14 -6.03
C ARG A 169 10.51 3.59 -6.38
N THR A 170 9.51 4.43 -6.24
CA THR A 170 9.64 5.88 -6.38
C THR A 170 10.24 6.49 -5.12
N PHE A 171 11.01 7.58 -5.27
CA PHE A 171 11.62 8.30 -4.15
C PHE A 171 11.43 9.81 -4.32
N SER A 172 11.31 10.52 -3.19
CA SER A 172 11.18 11.98 -3.17
C SER A 172 12.40 12.66 -3.80
N GLY A 173 12.15 13.71 -4.59
CA GLY A 173 13.17 14.54 -5.22
C GLY A 173 13.86 15.51 -4.25
N GLU A 174 14.68 16.40 -4.80
CA GLU A 174 15.49 17.34 -3.99
C GLU A 174 14.66 18.27 -3.12
N GLU A 175 13.52 18.71 -3.60
CA GLU A 175 12.61 19.60 -2.86
C GLU A 175 11.54 18.83 -2.06
N GLY A 176 11.52 17.51 -2.20
CA GLY A 176 10.58 16.64 -1.48
C GLY A 176 10.84 16.64 0.03
N ARG A 177 9.78 16.88 0.83
CA ARG A 177 9.91 17.01 2.30
C ARG A 177 10.44 15.74 2.97
N LEU A 178 10.13 14.56 2.43
CA LEU A 178 10.50 13.24 2.98
C LEU A 178 11.80 12.69 2.38
N ARG A 179 12.61 13.54 1.80
CA ARG A 179 13.90 13.19 1.25
C ARG A 179 14.93 12.93 2.36
N PRO A 180 15.64 11.79 2.33
CA PRO A 180 16.74 11.53 3.27
C PRO A 180 18.01 12.34 2.92
N ASN A 181 18.97 12.32 3.83
CA ASN A 181 20.31 12.90 3.63
C ASN A 181 21.40 11.84 3.94
N PRO A 182 22.20 11.39 2.96
CA PRO A 182 22.23 11.75 1.53
C PRO A 182 20.94 11.43 0.77
N PRO A 183 20.72 12.03 -0.43
CA PRO A 183 19.54 11.71 -1.23
C PRO A 183 19.61 10.28 -1.78
N ILE A 184 18.43 9.69 -2.00
CA ILE A 184 18.31 8.43 -2.71
C ILE A 184 18.35 8.74 -4.22
N SER A 185 19.27 8.06 -4.91
CA SER A 185 19.43 8.17 -6.37
C SER A 185 18.28 7.45 -7.08
N GLN A 186 17.87 7.97 -8.22
CA GLN A 186 16.97 7.28 -9.14
C GLN A 186 17.66 6.14 -9.90
N ASP A 187 19.01 6.07 -9.86
CA ASP A 187 19.80 5.00 -10.47
C ASP A 187 19.89 3.78 -9.54
N ALA A 188 19.13 2.75 -9.82
CA ALA A 188 19.14 1.53 -9.04
C ALA A 188 20.31 0.59 -9.38
N LEU A 189 20.64 -0.24 -8.42
CA LEU A 189 21.56 -1.38 -8.56
C LEU A 189 20.77 -2.67 -8.46
N TYR A 190 21.19 -3.71 -9.21
CA TYR A 190 20.51 -4.99 -9.25
C TYR A 190 21.47 -6.15 -9.01
N GLN A 191 21.00 -7.18 -8.31
CA GLN A 191 21.70 -8.45 -8.21
C GLN A 191 21.64 -9.21 -9.53
N SER A 192 20.45 -9.21 -10.17
CA SER A 192 20.26 -9.84 -11.48
C SER A 192 20.86 -9.01 -12.60
N SER A 193 21.62 -9.63 -13.50
CA SER A 193 22.13 -9.00 -14.72
C SER A 193 21.02 -8.60 -15.72
N GLN A 194 19.80 -9.08 -15.52
CA GLN A 194 18.64 -8.74 -16.34
C GLN A 194 17.93 -7.47 -15.84
N ALA A 195 18.34 -6.95 -14.67
CA ALA A 195 17.76 -5.77 -14.03
C ALA A 195 16.22 -5.85 -14.00
N GLU A 196 15.51 -4.80 -14.47
CA GLU A 196 14.03 -4.76 -14.49
C GLU A 196 13.41 -5.85 -15.40
N LYS A 197 14.16 -6.43 -16.33
CA LYS A 197 13.68 -7.48 -17.24
C LYS A 197 13.76 -8.87 -16.64
N HIS A 198 14.11 -8.98 -15.34
CA HIS A 198 14.05 -10.25 -14.64
C HIS A 198 12.59 -10.73 -14.57
N ILE A 199 12.36 -12.00 -14.91
CA ILE A 199 11.01 -12.60 -14.84
C ILE A 199 10.80 -13.17 -13.45
N ASP A 200 9.83 -12.63 -12.74
CA ASP A 200 9.45 -13.07 -11.41
C ASP A 200 8.23 -14.01 -11.49
N PHE A 201 8.05 -14.84 -10.47
CA PHE A 201 6.95 -15.78 -10.37
C PHE A 201 6.30 -15.70 -9.00
N ALA A 202 4.98 -15.86 -8.96
CA ALA A 202 4.25 -16.02 -7.71
C ALA A 202 3.15 -17.06 -7.84
N PHE A 203 2.83 -17.65 -6.71
CA PHE A 203 1.75 -18.61 -6.53
C PHE A 203 1.03 -18.33 -5.23
N ARG A 204 -0.31 -18.45 -5.21
CA ARG A 204 -1.10 -18.41 -3.99
C ARG A 204 -2.17 -19.51 -4.04
N TYR A 205 -2.36 -20.17 -2.92
CA TYR A 205 -3.50 -21.03 -2.66
C TYR A 205 -4.32 -20.41 -1.54
N SER A 206 -5.63 -20.36 -1.71
CA SER A 206 -6.53 -19.88 -0.67
C SER A 206 -7.78 -20.76 -0.56
N LYS A 207 -8.25 -20.90 0.67
CA LYS A 207 -9.46 -21.67 0.96
C LYS A 207 -10.11 -21.24 2.26
N MET A 208 -11.44 -21.17 2.25
CA MET A 208 -12.25 -21.01 3.45
C MET A 208 -12.48 -22.36 4.14
N PHE A 209 -12.24 -22.44 5.45
CA PHE A 209 -12.49 -23.58 6.32
C PHE A 209 -13.39 -23.13 7.47
N GLY A 210 -14.72 -23.35 7.31
CA GLY A 210 -15.70 -22.81 8.26
C GLY A 210 -15.64 -21.28 8.27
N ASP A 211 -15.36 -20.71 9.43
CA ASP A 211 -15.27 -19.25 9.64
C ASP A 211 -13.86 -18.68 9.41
N TRP A 212 -12.94 -19.48 8.88
CA TRP A 212 -11.54 -19.12 8.67
C TRP A 212 -11.18 -19.09 7.20
N ASP A 213 -10.62 -17.97 6.73
CA ASP A 213 -9.95 -17.84 5.44
C ASP A 213 -8.46 -18.06 5.63
N ILE A 214 -7.87 -18.96 4.83
CA ILE A 214 -6.45 -19.29 4.89
C ILE A 214 -5.85 -19.11 3.51
N GLY A 215 -4.78 -18.32 3.43
CA GLY A 215 -3.96 -18.16 2.25
C GLY A 215 -2.54 -18.67 2.50
N VAL A 216 -1.94 -19.30 1.49
CA VAL A 216 -0.53 -19.69 1.46
C VAL A 216 0.07 -19.21 0.16
N SER A 217 1.16 -18.49 0.21
CA SER A 217 1.79 -17.89 -0.96
C SER A 217 3.27 -18.25 -1.08
N TYR A 218 3.74 -18.23 -2.31
CA TYR A 218 5.16 -18.33 -2.65
C TYR A 218 5.49 -17.28 -3.70
N PHE A 219 6.57 -16.55 -3.49
CA PHE A 219 7.12 -15.60 -4.45
C PHE A 219 8.59 -15.91 -4.70
N LYS A 220 9.04 -15.75 -5.96
CA LYS A 220 10.44 -15.83 -6.33
C LYS A 220 10.73 -14.78 -7.40
N GLY A 221 11.66 -13.86 -7.09
CA GLY A 221 12.00 -12.78 -8.00
C GLY A 221 12.77 -11.65 -7.34
N THR A 222 12.66 -10.46 -7.91
CA THR A 222 13.31 -9.25 -7.43
C THR A 222 12.61 -8.74 -6.17
N ASN A 223 13.37 -8.46 -5.11
CA ASN A 223 12.85 -7.94 -3.85
C ASN A 223 12.20 -6.56 -4.05
N ARG A 224 10.95 -6.37 -3.54
CA ARG A 224 10.25 -5.08 -3.61
C ARG A 224 10.79 -4.08 -2.58
N ASP A 225 11.46 -4.56 -1.53
CA ASP A 225 12.10 -3.72 -0.53
C ASP A 225 13.60 -3.60 -0.85
N PRO A 226 14.06 -2.45 -1.39
CA PRO A 226 15.46 -2.30 -1.75
C PRO A 226 16.35 -2.20 -0.51
N TYR A 227 17.54 -2.77 -0.60
CA TYR A 227 18.64 -2.41 0.30
C TYR A 227 19.24 -1.08 -0.16
N TYR A 228 19.84 -0.35 0.75
CA TYR A 228 20.44 0.95 0.43
C TYR A 228 21.97 0.87 0.51
N ARG A 229 22.64 1.27 -0.56
CA ARG A 229 24.10 1.25 -0.67
C ARG A 229 24.64 2.66 -0.91
N LEU A 230 25.57 3.13 -0.06
CA LEU A 230 26.24 4.40 -0.27
C LEU A 230 27.26 4.29 -1.42
N SER A 231 27.09 5.08 -2.46
CA SER A 231 27.97 5.09 -3.64
C SER A 231 28.03 6.50 -4.23
N GLY A 232 29.24 7.06 -4.39
CA GLY A 232 29.44 8.38 -5.00
C GLY A 232 28.88 9.55 -4.21
N GLY A 233 28.56 9.39 -2.92
CA GLY A 233 27.94 10.41 -2.07
C GLY A 233 26.41 10.41 -2.09
N GLU A 234 25.80 9.44 -2.80
CA GLU A 234 24.37 9.20 -2.88
C GLU A 234 24.04 7.83 -2.29
N ILE A 235 22.82 7.67 -1.81
CA ILE A 235 22.25 6.37 -1.47
C ILE A 235 21.64 5.76 -2.73
N LYS A 236 22.16 4.60 -3.15
CA LYS A 236 21.60 3.87 -4.30
C LYS A 236 20.71 2.71 -3.82
N PRO A 237 19.45 2.63 -4.29
CA PRO A 237 18.63 1.45 -4.03
C PRO A 237 19.24 0.24 -4.72
N TYR A 238 19.34 -0.88 -4.01
CA TYR A 238 19.83 -2.16 -4.52
C TYR A 238 18.77 -3.23 -4.39
N TYR A 239 18.39 -3.78 -5.52
CA TYR A 239 17.36 -4.80 -5.62
C TYR A 239 18.00 -6.20 -5.71
N ALA A 240 17.98 -6.89 -4.58
CA ALA A 240 18.40 -8.28 -4.48
C ALA A 240 17.34 -9.23 -5.05
N GLN A 241 17.73 -10.47 -5.34
CA GLN A 241 16.77 -11.55 -5.62
C GLN A 241 16.28 -12.12 -4.30
N MET A 242 15.02 -12.58 -4.27
CA MET A 242 14.44 -13.20 -3.08
C MET A 242 13.56 -14.39 -3.39
N SER A 243 13.36 -15.22 -2.39
CA SER A 243 12.27 -16.18 -2.29
C SER A 243 11.50 -15.91 -1.01
N GLN A 244 10.17 -15.86 -1.08
CA GLN A 244 9.30 -15.66 0.07
C GLN A 244 8.21 -16.72 0.12
N VAL A 245 8.01 -17.31 1.28
CA VAL A 245 6.81 -18.07 1.63
C VAL A 245 5.98 -17.20 2.58
N GLY A 246 4.69 -17.11 2.32
CA GLY A 246 3.75 -16.35 3.15
C GLY A 246 2.54 -17.18 3.56
N ILE A 247 2.00 -16.90 4.73
CA ILE A 247 0.73 -17.43 5.23
C ILE A 247 -0.06 -16.25 5.76
N ASP A 248 -1.33 -16.16 5.36
CA ASP A 248 -2.30 -15.23 5.93
C ASP A 248 -3.53 -16.01 6.37
N ILE A 249 -4.04 -15.63 7.53
CA ILE A 249 -5.21 -16.26 8.15
C ILE A 249 -6.08 -15.16 8.73
N GLN A 250 -7.37 -15.20 8.41
CA GLN A 250 -8.36 -14.41 9.13
C GLN A 250 -9.58 -15.27 9.46
N GLY A 251 -10.25 -14.93 10.56
CA GLY A 251 -11.45 -15.67 10.94
C GLY A 251 -12.32 -14.91 11.93
N ILE A 252 -13.64 -15.07 11.78
CA ILE A 252 -14.61 -14.43 12.65
C ILE A 252 -15.11 -15.47 13.67
N VAL A 253 -14.87 -15.18 14.95
CA VAL A 253 -15.35 -16.03 16.05
C VAL A 253 -16.14 -15.16 17.04
N GLY A 254 -17.46 -15.26 16.97
CA GLY A 254 -18.34 -14.31 17.67
C GLY A 254 -18.19 -12.91 17.09
N ASP A 255 -17.88 -11.93 17.95
CA ASP A 255 -17.67 -10.52 17.57
C ASP A 255 -16.19 -10.17 17.31
N TRP A 256 -15.32 -11.19 17.30
CA TRP A 256 -13.87 -11.04 17.12
C TRP A 256 -13.46 -11.45 15.73
N LEU A 257 -12.74 -10.57 15.03
CA LEU A 257 -12.03 -10.87 13.79
C LEU A 257 -10.54 -11.08 14.13
N TRP A 258 -10.08 -12.33 14.07
CA TRP A 258 -8.69 -12.72 14.29
C TRP A 258 -7.91 -12.62 12.99
N LYS A 259 -6.67 -12.13 13.07
CA LYS A 259 -5.81 -11.90 11.92
C LYS A 259 -4.37 -12.38 12.19
N LEU A 260 -3.75 -12.97 11.17
CA LEU A 260 -2.36 -13.39 11.19
C LEU A 260 -1.77 -13.27 9.79
N GLU A 261 -0.62 -12.63 9.68
CA GLU A 261 0.29 -12.75 8.56
C GLU A 261 1.64 -13.22 9.05
N ASN A 262 2.24 -14.16 8.33
CA ASN A 262 3.61 -14.64 8.59
C ASN A 262 4.33 -14.83 7.28
N ILE A 263 5.57 -14.38 7.22
CA ILE A 263 6.47 -14.62 6.10
C ILE A 263 7.80 -15.22 6.56
N TYR A 264 8.39 -16.02 5.68
CA TYR A 264 9.81 -16.31 5.68
C TYR A 264 10.38 -15.84 4.35
N ARG A 265 11.35 -14.93 4.40
CA ARG A 265 12.01 -14.35 3.24
C ARG A 265 13.50 -14.71 3.27
N ASP A 266 14.01 -15.18 2.14
CA ASP A 266 15.40 -15.45 1.87
C ASP A 266 15.86 -14.55 0.71
N SER A 267 16.82 -13.67 0.99
CA SER A 267 17.36 -12.66 0.07
C SER A 267 18.85 -12.44 0.40
N ASP A 268 19.40 -11.22 0.31
CA ASP A 268 20.74 -10.91 0.84
C ASP A 268 20.83 -11.16 2.36
N ASP A 269 19.73 -11.01 3.06
CA ASP A 269 19.48 -11.52 4.41
C ASP A 269 18.33 -12.54 4.40
N HIS A 270 18.13 -13.25 5.50
CA HIS A 270 16.96 -14.09 5.70
C HIS A 270 16.28 -13.73 7.01
N HIS A 271 14.96 -13.64 6.97
CA HIS A 271 14.18 -13.27 8.14
C HIS A 271 12.77 -13.86 8.14
N THR A 272 12.20 -13.87 9.32
CA THR A 272 10.78 -14.15 9.54
C THR A 272 10.11 -12.88 10.01
N GLY A 273 9.01 -12.52 9.36
CA GLY A 273 8.10 -11.45 9.80
C GLY A 273 6.77 -12.02 10.24
N VAL A 274 6.18 -11.45 11.28
CA VAL A 274 4.85 -11.83 11.80
C VAL A 274 4.07 -10.58 12.13
N VAL A 275 2.80 -10.52 11.70
CA VAL A 275 1.80 -9.60 12.24
C VAL A 275 0.60 -10.42 12.67
N THR A 276 0.16 -10.26 13.90
CA THR A 276 -0.99 -11.00 14.41
C THR A 276 -1.78 -10.15 15.38
N GLY A 277 -3.10 -10.31 15.36
CA GLY A 277 -3.95 -9.54 16.22
C GLY A 277 -5.42 -9.83 16.03
N PHE A 278 -6.22 -8.87 16.41
CA PHE A 278 -7.68 -8.97 16.31
C PHE A 278 -8.32 -7.60 16.14
N GLU A 279 -9.55 -7.62 15.66
CA GLU A 279 -10.49 -6.51 15.70
C GLU A 279 -11.76 -6.97 16.44
N TYR A 280 -12.26 -6.15 17.36
CA TYR A 280 -13.53 -6.35 18.06
C TYR A 280 -14.44 -5.16 17.77
N THR A 281 -15.65 -5.43 17.28
CA THR A 281 -16.58 -4.37 16.90
C THR A 281 -17.76 -4.28 17.88
N TRP A 282 -17.92 -3.12 18.50
CA TRP A 282 -19.13 -2.73 19.21
C TRP A 282 -20.11 -2.10 18.23
N VAL A 283 -21.19 -2.82 17.97
CA VAL A 283 -22.24 -2.39 17.04
C VAL A 283 -23.23 -1.47 17.76
N GLY A 284 -23.62 -0.36 17.13
CA GLY A 284 -24.67 0.52 17.63
C GLY A 284 -24.37 1.17 18.98
N VAL A 285 -23.17 1.72 19.15
CA VAL A 285 -22.70 2.27 20.43
C VAL A 285 -23.60 3.38 20.93
N LEU A 286 -23.97 3.34 22.21
CA LEU A 286 -24.89 4.29 22.88
C LEU A 286 -26.27 4.40 22.20
N ASP A 287 -26.81 3.28 21.72
CA ASP A 287 -28.08 3.19 20.99
C ASP A 287 -28.10 4.06 19.70
N SER A 288 -26.94 4.31 19.11
CA SER A 288 -26.77 5.01 17.85
C SER A 288 -26.59 4.04 16.66
N VAL A 289 -26.40 4.59 15.47
CA VAL A 289 -26.03 3.82 14.28
C VAL A 289 -24.50 3.63 14.14
N VAL A 290 -23.71 4.20 15.05
CA VAL A 290 -22.24 4.20 14.98
C VAL A 290 -21.69 2.89 15.50
N ASP A 291 -20.83 2.26 14.71
CA ASP A 291 -20.04 1.11 15.15
C ASP A 291 -18.61 1.56 15.49
N ILE A 292 -18.03 0.94 16.52
CA ILE A 292 -16.66 1.20 16.92
C ILE A 292 -15.89 -0.13 16.93
N GLY A 293 -14.89 -0.24 16.05
CA GLY A 293 -13.92 -1.33 16.04
C GLY A 293 -12.70 -0.98 16.87
N PHE A 294 -12.29 -1.87 17.77
CA PHE A 294 -10.99 -1.80 18.44
C PHE A 294 -10.06 -2.82 17.79
N ILE A 295 -8.89 -2.34 17.33
CA ILE A 295 -7.88 -3.13 16.65
C ILE A 295 -6.65 -3.21 17.56
N ALA A 296 -6.08 -4.40 17.71
CA ALA A 296 -4.79 -4.59 18.37
C ALA A 296 -3.97 -5.63 17.60
N GLU A 297 -2.75 -5.26 17.22
CA GLU A 297 -1.84 -6.13 16.47
C GLU A 297 -0.43 -6.06 17.04
N TYR A 298 0.26 -7.19 17.04
CA TYR A 298 1.66 -7.32 17.39
C TYR A 298 2.47 -7.58 16.12
N LEU A 299 3.54 -6.83 15.93
CA LEU A 299 4.45 -6.89 14.79
C LEU A 299 5.80 -7.41 15.26
N TYR A 300 6.38 -8.32 14.50
CA TYR A 300 7.69 -8.90 14.79
C TYR A 300 8.50 -9.09 13.50
N ASP A 301 9.78 -8.71 13.54
CA ASP A 301 10.78 -9.03 12.51
C ASP A 301 12.04 -9.58 13.17
N SER A 302 12.44 -10.77 12.78
CA SER A 302 13.59 -11.47 13.36
C SER A 302 14.94 -10.77 13.17
N ARG A 303 15.02 -9.72 12.35
CA ARG A 303 16.20 -8.88 12.18
C ARG A 303 16.39 -7.86 13.31
N GLY A 304 15.32 -7.62 14.09
CA GLY A 304 15.32 -6.61 15.16
C GLY A 304 15.70 -5.23 14.61
N ASN A 305 16.60 -4.53 15.27
CA ASN A 305 17.05 -3.18 14.86
C ASN A 305 17.70 -3.09 13.47
N ASN A 306 17.92 -4.20 12.77
CA ASN A 306 18.36 -4.21 11.38
C ASN A 306 17.19 -4.35 10.39
N ALA A 307 15.96 -4.43 10.86
CA ALA A 307 14.80 -4.43 10.00
C ALA A 307 14.70 -3.09 9.26
N GLN A 308 14.35 -3.15 7.99
CA GLN A 308 14.15 -1.95 7.16
C GLN A 308 12.70 -1.47 7.18
N THR A 309 11.86 -2.15 7.96
CA THR A 309 10.43 -1.89 8.10
C THR A 309 10.12 -1.47 9.52
N ILE A 310 9.11 -0.63 9.69
CA ILE A 310 8.50 -0.36 10.99
C ILE A 310 7.87 -1.66 11.47
N GLY A 311 8.13 -2.07 12.72
CA GLY A 311 7.49 -3.23 13.31
C GLY A 311 8.42 -4.41 13.59
N GLN A 312 9.62 -4.17 14.16
CA GLN A 312 10.54 -5.24 14.56
C GLN A 312 10.11 -5.95 15.87
N ASN A 313 9.51 -5.23 16.80
CA ASN A 313 8.97 -5.71 18.09
C ASN A 313 7.98 -4.65 18.61
N ASP A 314 6.85 -4.51 17.93
CA ASP A 314 5.94 -3.39 18.10
C ASP A 314 4.52 -3.85 18.40
N VAL A 315 3.74 -2.98 19.00
CA VAL A 315 2.31 -3.13 19.18
C VAL A 315 1.58 -1.98 18.50
N PHE A 316 0.67 -2.32 17.61
CA PHE A 316 -0.32 -1.40 17.07
C PHE A 316 -1.62 -1.51 17.87
N ALA A 317 -2.21 -0.36 18.21
CA ALA A 317 -3.56 -0.27 18.74
C ALA A 317 -4.34 0.83 18.02
N GLY A 318 -5.57 0.54 17.61
CA GLY A 318 -6.38 1.48 16.84
C GLY A 318 -7.86 1.42 17.16
N LEU A 319 -8.57 2.48 16.75
CA LEU A 319 -10.02 2.59 16.79
C LEU A 319 -10.54 2.96 15.40
N ARG A 320 -11.50 2.20 14.92
CA ARG A 320 -12.24 2.43 13.68
C ARG A 320 -13.66 2.85 14.03
N PHE A 321 -14.11 3.98 13.53
CA PHE A 321 -15.47 4.48 13.65
C PHE A 321 -16.15 4.38 12.30
N ALA A 322 -17.18 3.56 12.20
CA ALA A 322 -18.09 3.53 11.06
C ALA A 322 -19.39 4.25 11.48
N PHE A 323 -19.65 5.41 10.89
CA PHE A 323 -20.82 6.21 11.25
C PHE A 323 -22.11 5.66 10.67
N ASN A 324 -22.02 4.75 9.68
CA ASN A 324 -23.15 4.10 9.01
C ASN A 324 -24.17 5.10 8.46
N ASP A 325 -23.71 6.29 8.08
CA ASP A 325 -24.50 7.34 7.46
C ASP A 325 -24.56 7.17 5.92
N GLU A 326 -25.42 7.94 5.25
CA GLU A 326 -25.57 7.91 3.79
C GLU A 326 -24.30 8.38 3.06
N ASP A 327 -23.48 9.19 3.72
CA ASP A 327 -22.24 9.75 3.17
C ASP A 327 -21.03 8.81 3.31
N GLY A 328 -21.19 7.70 4.05
CA GLY A 328 -20.14 6.72 4.29
C GLY A 328 -18.97 7.31 5.07
N THR A 329 -19.29 8.02 6.16
CA THR A 329 -18.29 8.65 7.03
C THR A 329 -17.56 7.59 7.83
N GLU A 330 -16.23 7.59 7.74
CA GLU A 330 -15.34 6.68 8.46
C GLU A 330 -14.17 7.45 9.06
N VAL A 331 -13.71 7.00 10.24
CA VAL A 331 -12.50 7.49 10.89
C VAL A 331 -11.73 6.30 11.43
N LEU A 332 -10.45 6.20 11.09
CA LEU A 332 -9.49 5.27 11.67
C LEU A 332 -8.41 6.08 12.38
N MET A 333 -8.13 5.76 13.63
CA MET A 333 -6.98 6.29 14.34
C MET A 333 -6.22 5.16 15.01
N GLY A 334 -4.91 5.21 14.97
CA GLY A 334 -4.08 4.19 15.56
C GLY A 334 -2.69 4.68 15.93
N MET A 335 -2.01 3.91 16.76
CA MET A 335 -0.66 4.17 17.20
C MET A 335 0.12 2.86 17.22
N THR A 336 1.32 2.88 16.67
CA THR A 336 2.31 1.80 16.81
C THR A 336 3.37 2.24 17.78
N GLN A 337 3.64 1.42 18.80
CA GLN A 337 4.64 1.62 19.83
C GLN A 337 5.73 0.56 19.72
N ASP A 338 6.99 0.99 19.60
CA ASP A 338 8.16 0.11 19.73
C ASP A 338 8.27 -0.35 21.18
N LEU A 339 8.36 -1.68 21.42
CA LEU A 339 8.47 -2.27 22.74
C LEU A 339 9.91 -2.32 23.27
N ASP A 340 10.89 -2.24 22.37
CA ASP A 340 12.31 -2.18 22.74
C ASP A 340 12.75 -0.75 23.08
N ASN A 341 12.04 0.24 22.50
CA ASN A 341 12.31 1.65 22.75
C ASN A 341 11.01 2.48 22.85
N ILE A 342 10.62 2.77 24.07
CA ILE A 342 9.35 3.49 24.37
C ILE A 342 9.33 4.94 23.84
N ASP A 343 10.47 5.51 23.48
CA ASP A 343 10.55 6.85 22.90
C ASP A 343 10.31 6.84 21.38
N VAL A 344 10.20 5.66 20.76
CA VAL A 344 9.91 5.46 19.32
C VAL A 344 8.47 5.01 19.13
N TYR A 345 7.70 5.81 18.43
CA TYR A 345 6.32 5.48 18.09
C TYR A 345 5.87 6.22 16.83
N ASN A 346 4.83 5.71 16.18
CA ASN A 346 4.10 6.44 15.16
C ASN A 346 2.60 6.40 15.44
N ALA A 347 1.89 7.42 14.98
CA ALA A 347 0.45 7.47 15.06
C ALA A 347 -0.13 7.92 13.72
N LYS A 348 -1.28 7.34 13.35
CA LYS A 348 -2.02 7.70 12.15
C LYS A 348 -3.47 8.07 12.48
N LEU A 349 -4.02 8.95 11.67
CA LEU A 349 -5.45 9.25 11.63
C LEU A 349 -5.85 9.35 10.17
N GLU A 350 -6.87 8.62 9.81
CA GLU A 350 -7.51 8.66 8.50
C GLU A 350 -8.98 8.96 8.68
N ALA A 351 -9.51 9.91 7.93
CA ALA A 351 -10.92 10.25 7.97
C ALA A 351 -11.42 10.57 6.57
N SER A 352 -12.58 10.07 6.21
CA SER A 352 -13.18 10.38 4.92
C SER A 352 -14.70 10.36 4.98
N SER A 353 -15.32 11.16 4.09
CA SER A 353 -16.76 11.15 3.89
C SER A 353 -17.11 11.74 2.52
N ARG A 354 -18.27 11.43 2.01
CA ARG A 354 -18.84 12.11 0.83
C ARG A 354 -19.53 13.39 1.28
N ILE A 355 -19.43 14.43 0.46
CA ILE A 355 -20.27 15.64 0.59
C ILE A 355 -21.52 15.45 -0.27
N ASN A 356 -21.38 14.74 -1.38
CA ASN A 356 -22.46 14.33 -2.28
C ASN A 356 -21.97 13.21 -3.21
N ASN A 357 -22.77 12.81 -4.19
CA ASN A 357 -22.44 11.71 -5.11
C ASN A 357 -21.19 11.95 -5.99
N GLN A 358 -20.68 13.18 -6.05
CA GLN A 358 -19.54 13.57 -6.90
C GLN A 358 -18.35 14.08 -6.11
N LEU A 359 -18.52 14.42 -4.85
CA LEU A 359 -17.51 15.09 -4.05
C LEU A 359 -17.26 14.33 -2.75
N LYS A 360 -16.00 13.88 -2.56
CA LYS A 360 -15.52 13.23 -1.35
C LYS A 360 -14.34 14.04 -0.78
N TRP A 361 -14.23 14.08 0.53
CA TRP A 361 -13.05 14.58 1.23
C TRP A 361 -12.33 13.43 1.95
N ARG A 362 -11.02 13.57 2.11
CA ARG A 362 -10.18 12.69 2.92
C ARG A 362 -9.17 13.54 3.69
N ILE A 363 -8.90 13.15 4.92
CA ILE A 363 -7.86 13.71 5.78
C ILE A 363 -7.00 12.55 6.27
N ASP A 364 -5.70 12.64 6.03
CA ASP A 364 -4.72 11.72 6.56
C ASP A 364 -3.71 12.51 7.39
N ALA A 365 -3.39 12.04 8.59
CA ALA A 365 -2.40 12.65 9.45
C ALA A 365 -1.48 11.59 10.05
N TRP A 366 -0.18 11.86 10.03
CA TRP A 366 0.84 11.00 10.62
C TRP A 366 1.68 11.78 11.61
N LEU A 367 2.04 11.11 12.67
CA LEU A 367 2.99 11.57 13.66
C LEU A 367 4.07 10.50 13.81
N PHE A 368 5.32 10.88 13.62
CA PHE A 368 6.47 10.01 13.81
C PHE A 368 7.36 10.60 14.91
N GLU A 369 7.81 9.76 15.84
CA GLU A 369 8.81 10.09 16.85
C GLU A 369 9.90 9.01 16.80
N ASN A 370 11.10 9.39 16.35
CA ASN A 370 12.24 8.50 16.19
C ASN A 370 13.46 9.05 16.93
N GLU A 371 14.44 8.20 17.25
CA GLU A 371 15.62 8.61 18.01
C GLU A 371 16.59 9.50 17.24
N THR A 372 16.69 9.31 15.93
CA THR A 372 17.72 9.98 15.13
C THR A 372 17.16 10.62 13.87
N ALA A 373 17.74 11.78 13.48
CA ALA A 373 17.43 12.47 12.24
C ALA A 373 17.89 11.71 10.96
N ASN A 374 18.54 10.57 11.11
CA ASN A 374 18.98 9.74 9.98
C ASN A 374 17.97 8.63 9.63
N ASP A 375 16.93 8.50 10.43
CA ASP A 375 15.83 7.61 10.10
C ASP A 375 15.06 8.18 8.90
N LEU A 376 14.70 7.33 7.94
CA LEU A 376 14.04 7.77 6.69
C LEU A 376 12.67 8.42 6.93
N LEU A 377 12.09 8.20 8.11
CA LEU A 377 10.79 8.76 8.53
C LEU A 377 10.90 9.92 9.54
N TYR A 378 12.11 10.40 9.85
CA TYR A 378 12.33 11.50 10.80
C TYR A 378 11.88 12.85 10.26
#